data_49b37a41acba72071e31fb0856ec13a0
#
_entry.id   49b37a41acba72071e31fb0856ec13a0
#
_cell.length_a   1.000
_cell.length_b   1.000
_cell.length_c   1.000
_cell.angle_alpha   90.00
_cell.angle_beta   90.00
_cell.angle_gamma   90.00
#
_symmetry.space_group_name_H-M   'P 1'
#
loop_
_entity.id
_entity.type
_entity.pdbx_description
1 polymer ?
#
loop_
_entity_poly.entity_id
_entity_poly.type
_entity_poly.pdbx_seq_one_letter_code
_entity_poly.pdbx_strand_id
1 'polypeptide(L)'
;IPTGIFTLPEIGRVGLTEQQARDRYLAAGKDPQQSVRVGRFRYGGLGKAQATGDIQGLLKVIVDAESDRILGVHILGAHATDLIHEAALAMHLGATVSRVAEMIHAHPTLAEGLMEAMEDVHGHAIHLARKPSS
;
A
#
# COMPACT_ATOMS: atom_id res chain seq x y z
N ILE A 1 6.09 -0.95 14.39
CA ILE A 1 7.18 -1.92 14.15
C ILE A 1 6.79 -2.77 12.95
N PRO A 2 7.64 -2.84 11.91
CA PRO A 2 7.39 -3.73 10.78
C PRO A 2 7.40 -5.19 11.23
N THR A 3 6.52 -5.99 10.64
CA THR A 3 6.44 -7.42 10.91
C THR A 3 6.56 -8.19 9.60
N GLY A 4 7.42 -9.19 9.56
CA GLY A 4 7.55 -10.10 8.45
C GLY A 4 7.15 -11.52 8.89
N ILE A 5 6.35 -12.18 8.08
CA ILE A 5 5.96 -13.58 8.28
C ILE A 5 6.44 -14.38 7.07
N PHE A 6 7.39 -15.28 7.32
CA PHE A 6 8.07 -16.07 6.28
C PHE A 6 7.30 -17.36 5.98
N THR A 7 6.09 -17.20 5.48
CA THR A 7 5.26 -18.30 4.99
C THR A 7 5.22 -18.28 3.46
N LEU A 8 4.43 -19.16 2.86
CA LEU A 8 4.12 -19.12 1.44
C LEU A 8 2.61 -18.92 1.30
N PRO A 9 2.17 -17.72 0.89
CA PRO A 9 2.95 -16.51 0.54
C PRO A 9 3.50 -15.76 1.76
N GLU A 10 4.55 -14.95 1.55
CA GLU A 10 5.09 -14.07 2.58
C GLU A 10 4.10 -12.96 2.92
N ILE A 11 4.16 -12.48 4.15
CA ILE A 11 3.38 -11.34 4.62
C ILE A 11 4.33 -10.30 5.20
N GLY A 12 4.22 -9.07 4.72
CA GLY A 12 4.88 -7.91 5.30
C GLY A 12 3.85 -6.89 5.73
N ARG A 13 3.99 -6.32 6.92
CA ARG A 13 3.06 -5.31 7.40
C ARG A 13 3.75 -4.30 8.29
N VAL A 14 3.23 -3.07 8.28
CA VAL A 14 3.65 -1.98 9.16
C VAL A 14 2.46 -1.07 9.41
N GLY A 15 2.32 -0.59 10.64
CA GLY A 15 1.26 0.33 11.04
C GLY A 15 -0.12 -0.32 11.18
N LEU A 16 -1.15 0.49 10.97
CA LEU A 16 -2.54 0.10 11.23
C LEU A 16 -3.14 -0.73 10.09
N THR A 17 -4.03 -1.65 10.44
CA THR A 17 -4.96 -2.24 9.46
C THR A 17 -6.04 -1.22 9.11
N GLU A 18 -6.78 -1.46 8.03
CA GLU A 18 -7.93 -0.62 7.66
C GLU A 18 -8.94 -0.54 8.79
N GLN A 19 -9.27 -1.68 9.41
CA GLN A 19 -10.24 -1.72 10.50
C GLN A 19 -9.75 -0.92 11.73
N GLN A 20 -8.49 -1.07 12.10
CA GLN A 20 -7.91 -0.32 13.21
C GLN A 20 -7.92 1.20 12.93
N ALA A 21 -7.61 1.61 11.71
CA ALA A 21 -7.64 3.01 11.32
C ALA A 21 -9.07 3.56 11.41
N ARG A 22 -10.05 2.85 10.85
CA ARG A 22 -11.45 3.28 10.89
C ARG A 22 -11.98 3.37 12.32
N ASP A 23 -11.66 2.39 13.17
CA ASP A 23 -12.07 2.38 14.58
C ASP A 23 -11.46 3.56 15.34
N ARG A 24 -10.21 3.90 15.07
CA ARG A 24 -9.52 5.04 15.67
C ARG A 24 -10.20 6.37 15.34
N TYR A 25 -10.54 6.57 14.06
CA TYR A 25 -11.22 7.81 13.64
C TYR A 25 -12.63 7.89 14.19
N LEU A 26 -13.35 6.77 14.22
CA LEU A 26 -14.68 6.72 14.83
C LEU A 26 -14.63 7.09 16.30
N ALA A 27 -13.67 6.55 17.06
CA ALA A 27 -13.47 6.88 18.47
C ALA A 27 -13.13 8.37 18.69
N ALA A 28 -12.50 9.01 17.71
CA ALA A 28 -12.18 10.44 17.73
C ALA A 28 -13.35 11.33 17.26
N GLY A 29 -14.53 10.76 16.99
CA GLY A 29 -15.70 11.51 16.54
C GLY A 29 -15.67 11.89 15.06
N LYS A 30 -14.81 11.26 14.26
CA LYS A 30 -14.71 11.52 12.82
C LYS A 30 -15.41 10.42 12.02
N ASP A 31 -15.87 10.78 10.82
CA ASP A 31 -16.46 9.79 9.90
C ASP A 31 -15.34 8.93 9.28
N PRO A 32 -15.29 7.62 9.58
CA PRO A 32 -14.24 6.74 9.04
C PRO A 32 -14.27 6.64 7.52
N GLN A 33 -15.45 6.77 6.90
CA GLN A 33 -15.62 6.70 5.45
C GLN A 33 -14.90 7.85 4.74
N GLN A 34 -14.91 9.04 5.33
CA GLN A 34 -14.26 10.22 4.78
C GLN A 34 -12.83 10.41 5.25
N SER A 35 -12.48 9.89 6.42
CA SER A 35 -11.18 10.12 7.05
C SER A 35 -10.11 9.15 6.62
N VAL A 36 -10.48 7.96 6.15
CA VAL A 36 -9.54 6.90 5.76
C VAL A 36 -9.70 6.59 4.28
N ARG A 37 -8.58 6.64 3.55
CA ARG A 37 -8.51 6.19 2.16
C ARG A 37 -7.67 4.94 2.08
N VAL A 38 -7.97 4.08 1.12
CA VAL A 38 -7.26 2.83 0.90
C VAL A 38 -6.88 2.72 -0.57
N GLY A 39 -5.60 2.41 -0.80
CA GLY A 39 -5.09 2.05 -2.12
C GLY A 39 -4.73 0.57 -2.14
N ARG A 40 -4.98 -0.08 -3.26
CA ARG A 40 -4.67 -1.50 -3.48
C ARG A 40 -4.03 -1.69 -4.83
N PHE A 41 -3.14 -2.67 -4.90
CA PHE A 41 -2.58 -3.11 -6.17
C PHE A 41 -2.29 -4.61 -6.12
N ARG A 42 -2.62 -5.33 -7.18
CA ARG A 42 -2.37 -6.77 -7.28
C ARG A 42 -1.05 -7.03 -8.02
N TYR A 43 -0.28 -8.01 -7.56
CA TYR A 43 0.98 -8.42 -8.18
C TYR A 43 0.83 -8.72 -9.67
N GLY A 44 -0.28 -9.31 -10.08
CA GLY A 44 -0.53 -9.65 -11.48
C GLY A 44 -0.46 -8.45 -12.44
N GLY A 45 -0.56 -7.22 -11.94
CA GLY A 45 -0.37 -6.00 -12.72
C GLY A 45 1.08 -5.59 -12.96
N LEU A 46 2.05 -6.29 -12.34
CA LEU A 46 3.48 -5.94 -12.44
C LEU A 46 4.20 -6.80 -13.48
N GLY A 47 5.00 -6.16 -14.35
CA GLY A 47 5.82 -6.88 -15.34
C GLY A 47 6.80 -7.85 -14.70
N LYS A 48 7.42 -7.50 -13.57
CA LYS A 48 8.32 -8.38 -12.85
C LYS A 48 7.61 -9.62 -12.32
N ALA A 49 6.43 -9.47 -11.73
CA ALA A 49 5.63 -10.60 -11.24
C ALA A 49 5.23 -11.53 -12.39
N GLN A 50 4.86 -10.98 -13.53
CA GLN A 50 4.54 -11.73 -14.76
C GLN A 50 5.76 -12.54 -15.22
N ALA A 51 6.93 -11.92 -15.27
CA ALA A 51 8.16 -12.55 -15.75
C ALA A 51 8.64 -13.71 -14.83
N THR A 52 8.46 -13.58 -13.52
CA THR A 52 8.90 -14.58 -12.55
C THR A 52 7.82 -15.59 -12.16
N GLY A 53 6.58 -15.40 -12.60
CA GLY A 53 5.45 -16.22 -12.21
C GLY A 53 4.85 -15.91 -10.83
N ASP A 54 5.34 -14.88 -10.14
CA ASP A 54 4.89 -14.45 -8.81
C ASP A 54 3.65 -13.57 -8.89
N ILE A 55 2.62 -14.00 -9.60
CA ILE A 55 1.44 -13.19 -9.91
C ILE A 55 0.41 -13.12 -8.78
N GLN A 56 0.53 -14.00 -7.78
CA GLN A 56 -0.36 -13.96 -6.62
C GLN A 56 0.18 -13.02 -5.57
N GLY A 57 -0.63 -12.05 -5.20
CA GLY A 57 -0.27 -11.11 -4.16
C GLY A 57 -1.07 -9.83 -4.25
N LEU A 58 -1.01 -9.08 -3.16
CA LEU A 58 -1.75 -7.83 -2.99
C LEU A 58 -0.95 -6.88 -2.13
N LEU A 59 -0.92 -5.62 -2.53
CA LEU A 59 -0.44 -4.53 -1.71
C LEU A 59 -1.63 -3.66 -1.32
N LYS A 60 -1.67 -3.25 -0.06
CA LYS A 60 -2.74 -2.41 0.48
C LYS A 60 -2.14 -1.30 1.33
N VAL A 61 -2.52 -0.07 1.05
CA VAL A 61 -2.06 1.13 1.76
C VAL A 61 -3.25 1.80 2.42
N ILE A 62 -3.12 2.10 3.70
CA ILE A 62 -4.13 2.81 4.50
C ILE A 62 -3.60 4.21 4.78
N VAL A 63 -4.43 5.22 4.52
CA VAL A 63 -4.00 6.62 4.48
C VAL A 63 -4.99 7.52 5.21
N ASP A 64 -4.47 8.53 5.91
CA ASP A 64 -5.27 9.63 6.42
C ASP A 64 -5.66 10.55 5.25
N ALA A 65 -6.97 10.69 5.02
CA ALA A 65 -7.49 11.40 3.86
C ALA A 65 -7.16 12.91 3.90
N GLU A 66 -7.05 13.50 5.08
CA GLU A 66 -6.79 14.93 5.23
C GLU A 66 -5.31 15.26 5.02
N SER A 67 -4.40 14.55 5.69
CA SER A 67 -2.96 14.83 5.65
C SER A 67 -2.20 14.09 4.56
N ASP A 68 -2.82 13.08 3.93
CA ASP A 68 -2.18 12.18 2.97
C ASP A 68 -1.07 11.32 3.61
N ARG A 69 -1.01 11.25 4.93
CA ARG A 69 -0.02 10.43 5.64
C ARG A 69 -0.38 8.96 5.63
N ILE A 70 0.64 8.14 5.49
CA ILE A 70 0.50 6.68 5.50
C ILE A 70 0.26 6.22 6.93
N LEU A 71 -0.85 5.54 7.17
CA LEU A 71 -1.21 4.96 8.46
C LEU A 71 -0.80 3.50 8.59
N GLY A 72 -0.77 2.78 7.50
CA GLY A 72 -0.34 1.39 7.47
C GLY A 72 -0.17 0.87 6.05
N VAL A 73 0.65 -0.17 5.92
CA VAL A 73 0.88 -0.86 4.65
C VAL A 73 0.90 -2.36 4.92
N HIS A 74 0.24 -3.11 4.06
CA HIS A 74 0.14 -4.57 4.15
C HIS A 74 0.44 -5.18 2.80
N ILE A 75 1.38 -6.10 2.76
CA ILE A 75 1.81 -6.79 1.55
C ILE A 75 1.67 -8.28 1.75
N LEU A 76 0.98 -8.94 0.83
CA LEU A 76 0.86 -10.38 0.77
C LEU A 76 1.42 -10.83 -0.57
N GLY A 77 2.47 -11.65 -0.58
CA GLY A 77 3.05 -12.15 -1.80
C GLY A 77 4.56 -12.27 -1.75
N ALA A 78 5.17 -12.63 -2.88
CA ALA A 78 6.61 -12.81 -3.00
C ALA A 78 7.38 -11.55 -2.58
N HIS A 79 8.42 -11.76 -1.79
CA HIS A 79 9.31 -10.69 -1.28
C HIS A 79 8.62 -9.63 -0.40
N ALA A 80 7.46 -9.93 0.16
CA ALA A 80 6.73 -9.00 1.02
C ALA A 80 7.57 -8.52 2.21
N THR A 81 8.38 -9.40 2.79
CA THR A 81 9.24 -9.08 3.93
C THR A 81 10.39 -8.13 3.59
N ASP A 82 10.81 -8.09 2.34
CA ASP A 82 11.78 -7.11 1.84
C ASP A 82 11.09 -5.82 1.43
N LEU A 83 10.01 -5.91 0.67
CA LEU A 83 9.29 -4.77 0.13
C LEU A 83 8.71 -3.86 1.22
N ILE A 84 8.33 -4.42 2.37
CA ILE A 84 7.73 -3.64 3.46
C ILE A 84 8.65 -2.56 4.02
N HIS A 85 9.97 -2.70 3.87
CA HIS A 85 10.92 -1.76 4.43
C HIS A 85 10.85 -0.39 3.77
N GLU A 86 10.54 -0.28 2.48
CA GLU A 86 10.31 1.01 1.83
C GLU A 86 9.13 1.75 2.50
N ALA A 87 8.05 1.04 2.75
CA ALA A 87 6.89 1.59 3.42
C ALA A 87 7.21 2.00 4.87
N ALA A 88 7.95 1.16 5.58
CA ALA A 88 8.38 1.46 6.95
C ALA A 88 9.26 2.71 7.01
N LEU A 89 10.19 2.86 6.07
CA LEU A 89 11.04 4.05 5.98
C LEU A 89 10.21 5.30 5.69
N ALA A 90 9.30 5.22 4.73
CA ALA A 90 8.41 6.33 4.40
C ALA A 90 7.60 6.78 5.61
N MET A 91 7.02 5.84 6.35
CA MET A 91 6.26 6.15 7.57
C MET A 91 7.15 6.75 8.66
N HIS A 92 8.36 6.23 8.83
CA HIS A 92 9.32 6.72 9.82
C HIS A 92 9.69 8.19 9.56
N LEU A 93 9.85 8.56 8.30
CA LEU A 93 10.15 9.92 7.88
C LEU A 93 8.92 10.83 7.79
N GLY A 94 7.74 10.32 8.06
CA GLY A 94 6.49 11.06 7.96
C GLY A 94 6.13 11.47 6.53
N ALA A 95 6.55 10.69 5.54
CA ALA A 95 6.24 10.98 4.15
C ALA A 95 4.75 10.80 3.85
N THR A 96 4.25 11.62 2.93
CA THR A 96 2.90 11.48 2.40
C THR A 96 2.87 10.45 1.27
N VAL A 97 1.67 9.97 0.95
CA VAL A 97 1.46 9.09 -0.20
C VAL A 97 1.93 9.75 -1.49
N SER A 98 1.62 11.03 -1.68
CA SER A 98 2.04 11.78 -2.87
C SER A 98 3.56 11.80 -3.03
N ARG A 99 4.30 11.96 -1.94
CA ARG A 99 5.77 11.95 -1.97
C ARG A 99 6.34 10.60 -2.38
N VAL A 100 5.77 9.52 -1.86
CA VAL A 100 6.20 8.16 -2.25
C VAL A 100 5.84 7.87 -3.72
N ALA A 101 4.65 8.26 -4.15
CA ALA A 101 4.18 8.05 -5.52
C ALA A 101 5.02 8.81 -6.56
N GLU A 102 5.58 9.96 -6.19
CA GLU A 102 6.46 10.76 -7.05
C GLU A 102 7.83 10.12 -7.26
N MET A 103 8.25 9.23 -6.36
CA MET A 103 9.57 8.61 -6.45
C MET A 103 9.65 7.69 -7.66
N ILE A 104 10.76 7.80 -8.41
CA ILE A 104 11.01 6.92 -9.55
C ILE A 104 11.45 5.55 -9.03
N HIS A 105 10.70 4.53 -9.38
CA HIS A 105 11.03 3.13 -9.06
C HIS A 105 11.67 2.45 -10.26
N ALA A 106 12.62 1.55 -9.99
CA ALA A 106 13.24 0.76 -11.06
C ALA A 106 12.20 -0.14 -11.75
N HIS A 107 12.30 -0.28 -13.05
CA HIS A 107 11.40 -1.10 -13.87
C HIS A 107 12.21 -2.17 -14.62
N PRO A 108 11.79 -3.45 -14.68
CA PRO A 108 10.63 -4.00 -13.98
C PRO A 108 11.01 -4.49 -12.58
N THR A 109 10.26 -4.10 -11.54
CA THR A 109 10.47 -4.56 -10.16
C THR A 109 9.15 -4.80 -9.44
N LEU A 110 9.20 -5.57 -8.36
CA LEU A 110 8.06 -5.75 -7.46
C LEU A 110 7.80 -4.47 -6.62
N ALA A 111 8.83 -3.66 -6.38
CA ALA A 111 8.69 -2.40 -5.65
C ALA A 111 7.78 -1.39 -6.35
N GLU A 112 7.62 -1.47 -7.67
CA GLU A 112 6.65 -0.66 -8.41
C GLU A 112 5.21 -0.87 -7.91
N GLY A 113 4.91 -2.04 -7.33
CA GLY A 113 3.60 -2.34 -6.75
C GLY A 113 3.24 -1.40 -5.62
N LEU A 114 4.22 -1.00 -4.80
CA LEU A 114 3.99 -0.05 -3.72
C LEU A 114 3.63 1.34 -4.30
N MET A 115 4.36 1.79 -5.30
CA MET A 115 4.07 3.03 -6.02
C MET A 115 2.64 3.01 -6.60
N GLU A 116 2.27 1.91 -7.27
CA GLU A 116 0.93 1.77 -7.87
C GLU A 116 -0.17 1.76 -6.80
N ALA A 117 0.05 1.10 -5.66
CA ALA A 117 -0.90 1.11 -4.55
C ALA A 117 -1.05 2.53 -3.96
N MET A 118 0.04 3.27 -3.86
CA MET A 118 0.02 4.67 -3.42
C MET A 118 -0.77 5.54 -4.40
N GLU A 119 -0.57 5.36 -5.69
CA GLU A 119 -1.33 6.09 -6.72
C GLU A 119 -2.81 5.72 -6.72
N ASP A 120 -3.15 4.47 -6.40
CA ASP A 120 -4.54 4.03 -6.29
C ASP A 120 -5.30 4.75 -5.17
N VAL A 121 -4.63 5.20 -4.13
CA VAL A 121 -5.24 6.02 -3.06
C VAL A 121 -5.93 7.25 -3.67
N HIS A 122 -5.34 7.85 -4.69
CA HIS A 122 -5.87 9.02 -5.39
C HIS A 122 -6.62 8.66 -6.69
N GLY A 123 -6.80 7.36 -6.98
CA GLY A 123 -7.44 6.91 -8.19
C GLY A 123 -6.58 7.02 -9.46
N HIS A 124 -5.26 7.05 -9.32
CA HIS A 124 -4.32 7.27 -10.42
C HIS A 124 -3.49 6.04 -10.81
N ALA A 125 -3.81 4.85 -10.27
CA ALA A 125 -3.09 3.62 -10.60
C ALA A 125 -3.19 3.29 -12.08
N ILE A 126 -2.03 3.08 -12.72
CA ILE A 126 -1.93 2.89 -14.17
C ILE A 126 -2.44 1.51 -14.60
N HIS A 127 -2.19 0.49 -13.76
CA HIS A 127 -2.45 -0.92 -14.08
C HIS A 127 -3.72 -1.47 -13.45
N LEU A 128 -4.54 -0.63 -12.81
CA LEU A 128 -5.84 -1.00 -12.26
C LEU A 128 -6.95 -0.34 -13.07
N ALA A 129 -8.06 -1.05 -13.24
CA ALA A 129 -9.28 -0.44 -13.75
C ALA A 129 -9.69 0.69 -12.80
N ARG A 130 -10.02 1.86 -13.35
CA ARG A 130 -10.50 2.98 -12.55
C ARG A 130 -11.76 2.54 -11.80
N LYS A 131 -11.78 2.81 -10.51
CA LYS A 131 -13.02 2.65 -9.74
C LYS A 131 -14.04 3.65 -10.26
N PRO A 132 -15.30 3.24 -10.41
CA PRO A 132 -16.35 4.21 -10.74
C PRO A 132 -16.31 5.33 -9.69
N SER A 133 -16.40 6.56 -10.14
CA SER A 133 -16.56 7.69 -9.24
C SER A 133 -17.89 7.54 -8.51
N SER A 134 -17.81 7.40 -7.22
CA SER A 134 -18.99 7.40 -6.36
C SER A 134 -19.41 8.83 -6.05
#